data_0b30e8f0d313fa06b4fda7878c6ccd51
#
_entry.id   0b30e8f0d313fa06b4fda7878c6ccd51
#
_cell.length_a   1.000
_cell.length_b   1.000
_cell.length_c   1.000
_cell.angle_alpha   90.00
_cell.angle_beta   90.00
_cell.angle_gamma   90.00
#
_symmetry.space_group_name_H-M   'P 1'
#
loop_
_entity.id
_entity.type
_entity.pdbx_description
1 polymer ?
#
loop_
_entity_poly.entity_id
_entity_poly.type
_entity_poly.pdbx_seq_one_letter_code
_entity_poly.pdbx_strand_id
1 'polypeptide(L)'
;MHINWSEERNLTMLTDYYEFTMSNGYFLNGMKDKVAVFDMFFRNIPDNGGFAIFAGLEQLVHYLENLRFTPQDIEYFRSKKVFDEQFLDYLANFRFSCDVWAMEEGTPIFPNEPIVTVKGPVIQAQLVETMILLTINHQSLVATKANRMVRAAGDKLIMEFGSRRAQGYDAAILGARATYIGGCGATACAITDRDYGVPAVGTMAHSWVQMFDSEYEAFKSYAQIYPDDCTLLVDTYNVLKSGIPNAIKVFNEVILPLGHRPKGVRIYSGDIAYLSKKARKMLDEAGFADVKIVASNSLDEYIIRDLQLQGAKLDSFGIGERLITSKSDPVFGGVYKLVAVEKDGEFIPKIKVSESPEKITNPHFKKVYRLFDSNGKAVADYVCVHDEQLDTQNPITLTIFDPLATWKKCTLENVTAKEMLQPIFRQGKLVYQLPDIQQIRSHCKQQVDTLWDEVKRFENPHNYYVDLSQKLWDIKNDLLAGLQQHLN
;
A
#
# COMPACT_ATOMS: atom_id res chain seq x y z
N MET A 1 -23.87 0.06 8.10
CA MET A 1 -23.24 1.31 8.55
C MET A 1 -21.96 1.44 7.75
N HIS A 2 -22.03 2.13 6.60
CA HIS A 2 -20.79 2.51 5.94
C HIS A 2 -20.02 3.38 6.91
N ILE A 3 -18.81 2.99 7.31
CA ILE A 3 -17.91 3.95 7.90
C ILE A 3 -17.54 4.89 6.76
N ASN A 4 -18.39 5.86 6.51
CA ASN A 4 -18.05 6.97 5.68
C ASN A 4 -17.07 7.82 6.49
N TRP A 5 -15.80 7.57 6.27
CA TRP A 5 -14.67 8.17 6.97
C TRP A 5 -14.75 9.68 7.03
N SER A 6 -15.36 10.28 6.02
CA SER A 6 -15.45 11.72 5.85
C SER A 6 -16.73 12.33 6.46
N GLU A 7 -17.84 11.62 6.50
CA GLU A 7 -19.10 12.16 7.02
C GLU A 7 -19.29 11.95 8.54
N GLU A 8 -18.93 10.75 9.05
CA GLU A 8 -19.05 10.45 10.47
C GLU A 8 -17.89 10.98 11.32
N ARG A 9 -16.70 11.13 10.70
CA ARG A 9 -15.51 11.70 11.33
C ARG A 9 -14.90 12.72 10.40
N ASN A 10 -15.21 13.99 10.61
CA ASN A 10 -14.53 15.05 9.88
C ASN A 10 -13.04 15.07 10.24
N LEU A 11 -12.20 14.59 9.32
CA LEU A 11 -10.73 14.49 9.49
C LEU A 11 -9.99 15.75 9.02
N THR A 12 -10.67 16.84 8.70
CA THR A 12 -10.06 18.11 8.26
C THR A 12 -9.03 18.64 9.28
N MET A 13 -9.28 18.41 10.57
CA MET A 13 -8.38 18.81 11.65
C MET A 13 -7.23 17.82 11.91
N LEU A 14 -7.17 16.69 11.20
CA LEU A 14 -6.04 15.76 11.25
C LEU A 14 -4.92 16.27 10.36
N THR A 15 -4.31 17.35 10.78
CA THR A 15 -3.31 18.12 10.06
C THR A 15 -2.27 18.59 11.07
N ASP A 16 -1.01 18.54 10.72
CA ASP A 16 0.05 19.05 11.58
C ASP A 16 -0.15 20.54 11.85
N TYR A 17 -0.06 20.95 13.13
CA TYR A 17 -0.44 22.30 13.55
C TYR A 17 0.35 23.41 12.84
N TYR A 18 1.60 23.15 12.45
CA TYR A 18 2.41 24.12 11.72
C TYR A 18 1.82 24.50 10.35
N GLU A 19 1.04 23.61 9.74
CA GLU A 19 0.39 23.88 8.46
C GLU A 19 -0.66 25.00 8.60
N PHE A 20 -1.37 25.06 9.73
CA PHE A 20 -2.30 26.15 10.04
C PHE A 20 -1.56 27.45 10.31
N THR A 21 -0.46 27.42 11.08
CA THR A 21 0.31 28.65 11.35
C THR A 21 0.98 29.18 10.09
N MET A 22 1.52 28.33 9.22
CA MET A 22 2.03 28.72 7.90
C MET A 22 0.91 29.28 7.02
N SER A 23 -0.26 28.64 7.00
CA SER A 23 -1.41 29.07 6.20
C SER A 23 -1.91 30.45 6.62
N ASN A 24 -1.98 30.74 7.92
CA ASN A 24 -2.25 32.07 8.44
C ASN A 24 -1.20 33.08 7.97
N GLY A 25 0.08 32.70 7.99
CA GLY A 25 1.18 33.50 7.46
C GLY A 25 1.04 33.79 5.97
N TYR A 26 0.73 32.79 5.15
CA TYR A 26 0.46 32.98 3.72
C TYR A 26 -0.73 33.91 3.48
N PHE A 27 -1.80 33.75 4.26
CA PHE A 27 -2.99 34.60 4.16
C PHE A 27 -2.66 36.08 4.44
N LEU A 28 -2.01 36.35 5.55
CA LEU A 28 -1.63 37.71 5.95
C LEU A 28 -0.65 38.40 5.00
N ASN A 29 0.16 37.64 4.29
CA ASN A 29 1.08 38.13 3.25
C ASN A 29 0.44 38.19 1.84
N GLY A 30 -0.88 38.03 1.72
CA GLY A 30 -1.59 38.15 0.44
C GLY A 30 -1.28 37.00 -0.55
N MET A 31 -0.81 35.85 -0.06
CA MET A 31 -0.39 34.72 -0.88
C MET A 31 -1.49 33.66 -1.07
N LYS A 32 -2.69 33.86 -0.51
CA LYS A 32 -3.75 32.84 -0.47
C LYS A 32 -4.09 32.24 -1.84
N ASP A 33 -4.03 33.05 -2.90
CA ASP A 33 -4.37 32.65 -4.27
C ASP A 33 -3.14 32.27 -5.12
N LYS A 34 -1.93 32.31 -4.52
CA LYS A 34 -0.69 31.94 -5.22
C LYS A 34 -0.68 30.44 -5.49
N VAL A 35 -0.58 30.09 -6.78
CA VAL A 35 -0.57 28.67 -7.18
C VAL A 35 0.79 28.03 -6.88
N ALA A 36 0.74 26.92 -6.17
CA ALA A 36 1.89 26.10 -5.83
C ALA A 36 1.69 24.66 -6.33
N VAL A 37 2.80 23.97 -6.59
CA VAL A 37 2.83 22.55 -6.96
C VAL A 37 3.62 21.80 -5.92
N PHE A 38 3.01 20.77 -5.38
CA PHE A 38 3.63 19.84 -4.44
C PHE A 38 3.61 18.43 -5.00
N ASP A 39 4.68 17.69 -4.73
CA ASP A 39 4.75 16.26 -5.02
C ASP A 39 4.87 15.44 -3.76
N MET A 40 4.11 14.35 -3.69
CA MET A 40 4.38 13.23 -2.81
C MET A 40 5.29 12.21 -3.52
N PHE A 41 6.33 11.78 -2.84
CA PHE A 41 7.24 10.71 -3.27
C PHE A 41 7.87 10.03 -2.04
N PHE A 42 8.65 8.98 -2.25
CA PHE A 42 9.42 8.32 -1.18
C PHE A 42 10.87 8.09 -1.63
N ARG A 43 11.77 7.74 -0.70
CA ARG A 43 13.21 7.64 -0.99
C ARG A 43 13.76 6.23 -0.93
N ASN A 44 13.22 5.40 -0.05
CA ASN A 44 13.72 4.05 0.19
C ASN A 44 12.56 3.06 0.13
N ILE A 45 12.79 1.94 -0.54
CA ILE A 45 11.81 0.86 -0.61
C ILE A 45 11.88 0.06 0.70
N PRO A 46 10.75 -0.21 1.36
CA PRO A 46 10.74 -1.03 2.58
C PRO A 46 11.41 -2.40 2.37
N ASP A 47 12.04 -2.90 3.42
CA ASP A 47 12.78 -4.18 3.43
C ASP A 47 13.87 -4.28 2.34
N ASN A 48 14.44 -3.16 1.91
CA ASN A 48 15.38 -3.08 0.79
C ASN A 48 14.86 -3.81 -0.46
N GLY A 49 13.58 -3.74 -0.71
CA GLY A 49 12.93 -4.35 -1.88
C GLY A 49 13.26 -3.65 -3.19
N GLY A 50 12.85 -4.21 -4.32
CA GLY A 50 13.05 -3.62 -5.64
C GLY A 50 11.95 -2.63 -6.06
N PHE A 51 10.80 -2.63 -5.39
CA PHE A 51 9.65 -1.76 -5.64
C PHE A 51 8.71 -1.75 -4.44
N ALA A 52 7.84 -0.75 -4.39
CA ALA A 52 6.70 -0.70 -3.47
C ALA A 52 5.38 -0.76 -4.25
N ILE A 53 4.26 -1.00 -3.57
CA ILE A 53 2.91 -0.99 -4.15
C ILE A 53 2.19 0.27 -3.67
N PHE A 54 1.67 1.05 -4.60
CA PHE A 54 0.86 2.22 -4.28
C PHE A 54 -0.54 1.81 -3.82
N ALA A 55 -0.95 2.30 -2.64
CA ALA A 55 -2.28 2.08 -2.09
C ALA A 55 -2.74 3.25 -1.21
N GLY A 56 -4.06 3.46 -1.09
CA GLY A 56 -4.68 4.51 -0.29
C GLY A 56 -5.34 5.63 -1.09
N LEU A 57 -5.38 5.56 -2.42
CA LEU A 57 -5.97 6.60 -3.25
C LEU A 57 -7.46 6.79 -2.99
N GLU A 58 -8.23 5.72 -2.82
CA GLU A 58 -9.67 5.79 -2.53
C GLU A 58 -9.95 6.62 -1.27
N GLN A 59 -9.22 6.38 -0.19
CA GLN A 59 -9.40 7.12 1.07
C GLN A 59 -8.95 8.58 0.95
N LEU A 60 -7.90 8.84 0.17
CA LEU A 60 -7.48 10.20 -0.14
C LEU A 60 -8.57 10.96 -0.93
N VAL A 61 -9.18 10.33 -1.93
CA VAL A 61 -10.27 10.92 -2.71
C VAL A 61 -11.43 11.28 -1.79
N HIS A 62 -11.89 10.34 -0.95
CA HIS A 62 -12.98 10.61 0.00
C HIS A 62 -12.66 11.75 0.98
N TYR A 63 -11.43 11.83 1.47
CA TYR A 63 -11.00 12.95 2.30
C TYR A 63 -11.10 14.29 1.56
N LEU A 64 -10.57 14.38 0.36
CA LEU A 64 -10.55 15.63 -0.42
C LEU A 64 -11.95 16.12 -0.81
N GLU A 65 -12.88 15.20 -1.15
CA GLU A 65 -14.29 15.54 -1.43
C GLU A 65 -15.02 16.12 -0.21
N ASN A 66 -14.61 15.73 0.99
CA ASN A 66 -15.30 16.09 2.24
C ASN A 66 -14.53 17.09 3.10
N LEU A 67 -13.45 17.64 2.58
CA LEU A 67 -12.59 18.58 3.31
C LEU A 67 -13.35 19.89 3.61
N ARG A 68 -13.70 20.10 4.89
CA ARG A 68 -14.43 21.28 5.37
C ARG A 68 -14.19 21.53 6.84
N PHE A 69 -14.07 22.79 7.23
CA PHE A 69 -14.01 23.18 8.62
C PHE A 69 -15.41 23.39 9.20
N THR A 70 -15.66 22.85 10.38
CA THR A 70 -16.92 23.03 11.12
C THR A 70 -16.88 24.31 11.94
N PRO A 71 -18.05 24.86 12.38
CA PRO A 71 -18.07 25.97 13.33
C PRO A 71 -17.29 25.69 14.63
N GLN A 72 -17.25 24.42 15.08
CA GLN A 72 -16.47 24.00 16.25
C GLN A 72 -14.96 24.10 16.00
N ASP A 73 -14.49 23.76 14.80
CA ASP A 73 -13.08 23.87 14.42
C ASP A 73 -12.66 25.36 14.42
N ILE A 74 -13.49 26.23 13.87
CA ILE A 74 -13.23 27.68 13.85
C ILE A 74 -13.17 28.26 15.26
N GLU A 75 -14.11 27.88 16.13
CA GLU A 75 -14.10 28.32 17.51
C GLU A 75 -12.88 27.82 18.30
N TYR A 76 -12.45 26.56 18.02
CA TYR A 76 -11.20 26.05 18.56
C TYR A 76 -10.01 26.92 18.15
N PHE A 77 -9.85 27.26 16.86
CA PHE A 77 -8.77 28.13 16.40
C PHE A 77 -8.86 29.54 17.02
N ARG A 78 -10.06 30.12 17.09
CA ARG A 78 -10.30 31.41 17.74
C ARG A 78 -9.86 31.42 19.21
N SER A 79 -10.11 30.33 19.92
CA SER A 79 -9.70 30.19 21.33
C SER A 79 -8.19 30.18 21.54
N LYS A 80 -7.41 29.85 20.50
CA LYS A 80 -5.93 29.87 20.55
C LYS A 80 -5.36 31.24 20.54
N LYS A 81 -6.09 32.26 20.03
CA LYS A 81 -5.68 33.68 19.97
C LYS A 81 -4.38 33.95 19.21
N VAL A 82 -4.07 33.08 18.21
CA VAL A 82 -2.86 33.16 17.37
C VAL A 82 -3.18 33.29 15.89
N PHE A 83 -4.45 33.16 15.53
CA PHE A 83 -4.92 33.26 14.14
C PHE A 83 -5.69 34.56 13.91
N ASP A 84 -5.52 35.14 12.72
CA ASP A 84 -6.26 36.33 12.29
C ASP A 84 -7.74 35.97 12.01
N GLU A 85 -8.68 36.86 12.38
CA GLU A 85 -10.10 36.62 12.19
C GLU A 85 -10.48 36.48 10.70
N GLN A 86 -9.85 37.22 9.80
CA GLN A 86 -10.10 37.08 8.36
C GLN A 86 -9.60 35.71 7.82
N PHE A 87 -8.52 35.20 8.39
CA PHE A 87 -8.07 33.86 8.09
C PHE A 87 -9.05 32.80 8.62
N LEU A 88 -9.62 32.99 9.81
CA LEU A 88 -10.67 32.10 10.34
C LEU A 88 -11.93 32.14 9.47
N ASP A 89 -12.32 33.31 8.97
CA ASP A 89 -13.41 33.44 8.00
C ASP A 89 -13.10 32.73 6.67
N TYR A 90 -11.85 32.78 6.20
CA TYR A 90 -11.40 32.02 5.04
C TYR A 90 -11.55 30.52 5.28
N LEU A 91 -11.12 30.00 6.44
CA LEU A 91 -11.28 28.59 6.79
C LEU A 91 -12.76 28.17 6.91
N ALA A 92 -13.62 29.01 7.50
CA ALA A 92 -15.07 28.76 7.61
C ALA A 92 -15.73 28.59 6.24
N ASN A 93 -15.20 29.25 5.22
CA ASN A 93 -15.68 29.18 3.84
C ASN A 93 -14.81 28.31 2.93
N PHE A 94 -13.92 27.52 3.50
CA PHE A 94 -12.98 26.70 2.77
C PHE A 94 -13.68 25.73 1.81
N ARG A 95 -13.16 25.69 0.58
CA ARG A 95 -13.55 24.70 -0.44
C ARG A 95 -12.29 24.27 -1.18
N PHE A 96 -12.03 22.99 -1.18
CA PHE A 96 -10.90 22.44 -1.93
C PHE A 96 -11.08 22.68 -3.43
N SER A 97 -10.09 23.30 -4.07
CA SER A 97 -10.14 23.67 -5.49
C SER A 97 -8.85 23.33 -6.27
N CYS A 98 -7.97 22.52 -5.69
CA CYS A 98 -6.74 22.11 -6.37
C CYS A 98 -7.02 21.09 -7.49
N ASP A 99 -6.10 21.06 -8.45
CA ASP A 99 -5.92 19.91 -9.34
C ASP A 99 -5.07 18.86 -8.62
N VAL A 100 -5.41 17.59 -8.80
CA VAL A 100 -4.67 16.47 -8.22
C VAL A 100 -4.44 15.42 -9.31
N TRP A 101 -3.21 14.93 -9.39
CA TRP A 101 -2.83 13.78 -10.19
C TRP A 101 -2.26 12.70 -9.26
N ALA A 102 -2.50 11.44 -9.58
CA ALA A 102 -1.92 10.32 -8.87
C ALA A 102 -1.69 9.14 -9.82
N MET A 103 -0.80 8.23 -9.43
CA MET A 103 -0.72 6.92 -10.05
C MET A 103 -2.00 6.10 -9.76
N GLU A 104 -2.28 5.11 -10.58
CA GLU A 104 -3.39 4.17 -10.34
C GLU A 104 -3.08 3.28 -9.13
N GLU A 105 -4.06 3.07 -8.25
CA GLU A 105 -3.88 2.23 -7.06
C GLU A 105 -3.54 0.78 -7.45
N GLY A 106 -2.58 0.17 -6.76
CA GLY A 106 -2.02 -1.14 -7.11
C GLY A 106 -0.77 -1.08 -8.00
N THR A 107 -0.38 0.08 -8.50
CA THR A 107 0.82 0.25 -9.34
C THR A 107 2.09 0.03 -8.53
N PRO A 108 3.10 -0.73 -9.03
CA PRO A 108 4.45 -0.70 -8.50
C PRO A 108 5.06 0.70 -8.65
N ILE A 109 5.61 1.22 -7.57
CA ILE A 109 6.21 2.56 -7.49
C ILE A 109 7.66 2.50 -7.03
N PHE A 110 8.43 3.52 -7.42
CA PHE A 110 9.87 3.56 -7.20
C PHE A 110 10.29 4.87 -6.51
N PRO A 111 11.48 4.92 -5.87
CA PRO A 111 11.97 6.12 -5.20
C PRO A 111 12.14 7.32 -6.14
N ASN A 112 11.91 8.52 -5.59
CA ASN A 112 12.17 9.82 -6.21
C ASN A 112 11.34 10.20 -7.45
N GLU A 113 10.31 9.43 -7.77
CA GLU A 113 9.28 9.82 -8.74
C GLU A 113 8.04 10.37 -8.04
N PRO A 114 7.32 11.35 -8.60
CA PRO A 114 6.05 11.80 -8.03
C PRO A 114 4.99 10.69 -8.12
N ILE A 115 4.35 10.39 -6.99
CA ILE A 115 3.25 9.43 -6.89
C ILE A 115 1.92 10.15 -6.88
N VAL A 116 1.87 11.29 -6.16
CA VAL A 116 0.74 12.23 -6.14
C VAL A 116 1.29 13.63 -6.34
N THR A 117 0.67 14.37 -7.23
CA THR A 117 0.96 15.80 -7.45
C THR A 117 -0.28 16.62 -7.17
N VAL A 118 -0.15 17.67 -6.36
CA VAL A 118 -1.22 18.63 -6.04
C VAL A 118 -0.82 20.01 -6.54
N LYS A 119 -1.69 20.63 -7.35
CA LYS A 119 -1.49 21.99 -7.88
C LYS A 119 -2.70 22.86 -7.56
N GLY A 120 -2.47 23.99 -6.91
CA GLY A 120 -3.53 24.93 -6.61
C GLY A 120 -3.11 26.01 -5.62
N PRO A 121 -4.07 26.76 -5.04
CA PRO A 121 -3.80 27.78 -4.04
C PRO A 121 -2.94 27.22 -2.91
N VAL A 122 -1.86 27.93 -2.55
CA VAL A 122 -0.81 27.42 -1.67
C VAL A 122 -1.34 26.94 -0.31
N ILE A 123 -2.32 27.63 0.28
CA ILE A 123 -2.93 27.22 1.54
C ILE A 123 -3.62 25.87 1.39
N GLN A 124 -4.39 25.69 0.34
CA GLN A 124 -5.13 24.45 0.09
C GLN A 124 -4.19 23.27 -0.22
N ALA A 125 -3.18 23.51 -1.07
CA ALA A 125 -2.20 22.50 -1.42
C ALA A 125 -1.31 22.10 -0.23
N GLN A 126 -1.06 23.02 0.73
CA GLN A 126 -0.30 22.73 1.93
C GLN A 126 -1.11 21.93 2.96
N LEU A 127 -2.36 22.31 3.24
CA LEU A 127 -3.19 21.72 4.30
C LEU A 127 -3.50 20.23 4.11
N VAL A 128 -3.28 19.67 2.93
CA VAL A 128 -3.55 18.25 2.65
C VAL A 128 -2.34 17.33 2.86
N GLU A 129 -1.16 17.89 3.20
CA GLU A 129 0.10 17.14 3.37
C GLU A 129 -0.06 15.97 4.32
N THR A 130 -0.51 16.23 5.56
CA THR A 130 -0.58 15.20 6.61
C THR A 130 -1.48 14.02 6.20
N MET A 131 -2.65 14.28 5.62
CA MET A 131 -3.57 13.22 5.22
C MET A 131 -3.10 12.45 4.00
N ILE A 132 -2.47 13.10 3.02
CA ILE A 132 -1.84 12.41 1.89
C ILE A 132 -0.80 11.42 2.42
N LEU A 133 0.10 11.89 3.27
CA LEU A 133 1.18 11.07 3.81
C LEU A 133 0.66 9.94 4.71
N LEU A 134 -0.23 10.23 5.64
CA LEU A 134 -0.80 9.26 6.56
C LEU A 134 -1.48 8.11 5.81
N THR A 135 -2.33 8.46 4.84
CA THR A 135 -3.15 7.49 4.12
C THR A 135 -2.31 6.60 3.20
N ILE A 136 -1.41 7.22 2.42
CA ILE A 136 -0.62 6.51 1.42
C ILE A 136 0.53 5.75 2.06
N ASN A 137 1.23 6.33 3.05
CA ASN A 137 2.33 5.64 3.73
C ASN A 137 1.89 4.32 4.34
N HIS A 138 0.79 4.33 5.11
CA HIS A 138 0.31 3.13 5.79
C HIS A 138 -0.12 2.05 4.80
N GLN A 139 -1.00 2.39 3.85
CA GLN A 139 -1.56 1.39 2.95
C GLN A 139 -0.52 0.88 1.94
N SER A 140 0.36 1.75 1.42
CA SER A 140 1.43 1.33 0.53
C SER A 140 2.45 0.44 1.23
N LEU A 141 2.79 0.73 2.49
CA LEU A 141 3.67 -0.11 3.30
C LEU A 141 3.10 -1.52 3.46
N VAL A 142 1.83 -1.62 3.87
CA VAL A 142 1.18 -2.91 4.14
C VAL A 142 0.94 -3.69 2.83
N ALA A 143 0.53 -3.02 1.75
CA ALA A 143 0.38 -3.64 0.43
C ALA A 143 1.71 -4.19 -0.10
N THR A 144 2.80 -3.44 0.07
CA THR A 144 4.15 -3.86 -0.30
C THR A 144 4.58 -5.11 0.48
N LYS A 145 4.38 -5.12 1.80
CA LYS A 145 4.67 -6.28 2.65
C LYS A 145 3.85 -7.50 2.26
N ALA A 146 2.55 -7.30 2.01
CA ALA A 146 1.67 -8.37 1.53
C ALA A 146 2.16 -8.96 0.19
N ASN A 147 2.52 -8.12 -0.77
CA ASN A 147 3.03 -8.56 -2.07
C ASN A 147 4.32 -9.38 -1.95
N ARG A 148 5.25 -9.00 -1.06
CA ARG A 148 6.45 -9.79 -0.78
C ARG A 148 6.09 -11.20 -0.26
N MET A 149 5.17 -11.29 0.71
CA MET A 149 4.74 -12.57 1.28
C MET A 149 4.00 -13.43 0.27
N VAL A 150 3.11 -12.84 -0.54
CA VAL A 150 2.39 -13.55 -1.61
C VAL A 150 3.35 -14.13 -2.64
N ARG A 151 4.35 -13.36 -3.08
CA ARG A 151 5.37 -13.87 -4.01
C ARG A 151 6.23 -14.99 -3.39
N ALA A 152 6.52 -14.90 -2.09
CA ALA A 152 7.23 -15.98 -1.38
C ALA A 152 6.40 -17.25 -1.26
N ALA A 153 5.09 -17.13 -1.15
CA ALA A 153 4.17 -18.29 -1.07
C ALA A 153 3.95 -18.97 -2.42
N GLY A 154 4.23 -18.28 -3.54
CA GLY A 154 4.02 -18.81 -4.89
C GLY A 154 2.54 -18.99 -5.22
N ASP A 155 2.11 -20.23 -5.44
CA ASP A 155 0.72 -20.60 -5.74
C ASP A 155 -0.18 -20.75 -4.50
N LYS A 156 0.39 -20.64 -3.30
CA LYS A 156 -0.33 -20.85 -2.05
C LYS A 156 -1.02 -19.58 -1.57
N LEU A 157 -2.23 -19.75 -1.05
CA LEU A 157 -3.05 -18.66 -0.55
C LEU A 157 -2.47 -18.06 0.73
N ILE A 158 -2.37 -16.73 0.79
CA ILE A 158 -2.15 -15.97 2.02
C ILE A 158 -3.45 -15.32 2.48
N MET A 159 -3.77 -15.50 3.76
CA MET A 159 -4.89 -14.86 4.45
C MET A 159 -4.36 -13.92 5.53
N GLU A 160 -4.91 -12.72 5.60
CA GLU A 160 -4.55 -11.73 6.61
C GLU A 160 -5.30 -12.00 7.93
N PHE A 161 -4.58 -12.25 9.01
CA PHE A 161 -5.13 -12.56 10.36
C PHE A 161 -4.56 -11.63 11.44
N GLY A 162 -4.26 -10.38 11.08
CA GLY A 162 -3.51 -9.45 11.92
C GLY A 162 -4.33 -8.36 12.60
N SER A 163 -5.66 -8.27 12.42
CA SER A 163 -6.48 -7.16 12.90
C SER A 163 -6.21 -6.78 14.37
N ARG A 164 -6.09 -7.76 15.28
CA ARG A 164 -5.81 -7.54 16.71
C ARG A 164 -4.36 -7.09 17.02
N ARG A 165 -3.50 -7.00 16.02
CA ARG A 165 -2.08 -6.58 16.13
C ARG A 165 -1.81 -5.25 15.44
N ALA A 166 -2.79 -4.70 14.72
CA ALA A 166 -2.66 -3.43 14.04
C ALA A 166 -2.56 -2.26 15.04
N GLN A 167 -1.99 -1.15 14.59
CA GLN A 167 -1.83 0.08 15.38
C GLN A 167 -3.12 0.94 15.34
N GLY A 168 -4.18 0.42 15.92
CA GLY A 168 -5.49 1.05 15.95
C GLY A 168 -6.49 0.45 14.96
N TYR A 169 -7.76 0.80 15.13
CA TYR A 169 -8.84 0.19 14.37
C TYR A 169 -8.80 0.56 12.87
N ASP A 170 -8.38 1.78 12.55
CA ASP A 170 -8.22 2.22 11.16
C ASP A 170 -7.11 1.43 10.46
N ALA A 171 -5.99 1.21 11.15
CA ALA A 171 -4.90 0.40 10.63
C ALA A 171 -5.32 -1.07 10.44
N ALA A 172 -6.23 -1.59 11.27
CA ALA A 172 -6.78 -2.94 11.07
C ALA A 172 -7.64 -3.02 9.81
N ILE A 173 -8.54 -2.06 9.60
CA ILE A 173 -9.49 -2.03 8.47
C ILE A 173 -8.76 -1.76 7.16
N LEU A 174 -8.00 -0.65 7.10
CA LEU A 174 -7.29 -0.23 5.89
C LEU A 174 -6.07 -1.08 5.60
N GLY A 175 -5.43 -1.63 6.64
CA GLY A 175 -4.37 -2.62 6.47
C GLY A 175 -4.89 -3.91 5.83
N ALA A 176 -6.03 -4.42 6.27
CA ALA A 176 -6.66 -5.58 5.64
C ALA A 176 -7.02 -5.31 4.17
N ARG A 177 -7.55 -4.11 3.83
CA ARG A 177 -7.76 -3.68 2.45
C ARG A 177 -6.45 -3.67 1.65
N ALA A 178 -5.41 -3.07 2.21
CA ALA A 178 -4.10 -2.98 1.56
C ALA A 178 -3.45 -4.35 1.31
N THR A 179 -3.60 -5.31 2.25
CA THR A 179 -3.08 -6.67 2.04
C THR A 179 -3.76 -7.37 0.87
N TYR A 180 -5.05 -7.12 0.66
CA TYR A 180 -5.80 -7.68 -0.46
C TYR A 180 -5.33 -7.10 -1.81
N ILE A 181 -5.05 -5.79 -1.86
CA ILE A 181 -4.41 -5.14 -3.01
C ILE A 181 -3.06 -5.80 -3.31
N GLY A 182 -2.25 -6.03 -2.27
CA GLY A 182 -0.94 -6.70 -2.37
C GLY A 182 -0.99 -8.17 -2.79
N GLY A 183 -2.19 -8.79 -2.85
CA GLY A 183 -2.43 -10.13 -3.38
C GLY A 183 -2.92 -11.16 -2.36
N CYS A 184 -3.09 -10.82 -1.08
CA CYS A 184 -3.74 -11.73 -0.12
C CYS A 184 -5.14 -12.10 -0.61
N GLY A 185 -5.61 -13.31 -0.31
CA GLY A 185 -6.90 -13.78 -0.82
C GLY A 185 -8.08 -13.52 0.10
N ALA A 186 -7.83 -13.25 1.39
CA ALA A 186 -8.87 -13.07 2.39
C ALA A 186 -8.34 -12.35 3.63
N THR A 187 -9.25 -11.88 4.49
CA THR A 187 -8.94 -11.26 5.79
C THR A 187 -9.75 -11.89 6.91
N ALA A 188 -9.31 -11.73 8.17
CA ALA A 188 -10.13 -12.00 9.35
C ALA A 188 -10.97 -10.79 9.79
N CYS A 189 -10.85 -9.65 9.11
CA CYS A 189 -11.50 -8.39 9.46
C CYS A 189 -12.90 -8.29 8.83
N ALA A 190 -13.93 -8.66 9.57
CA ALA A 190 -15.31 -8.70 9.09
C ALA A 190 -15.83 -7.34 8.56
N ILE A 191 -15.40 -6.22 9.16
CA ILE A 191 -15.80 -4.89 8.69
C ILE A 191 -15.18 -4.55 7.33
N THR A 192 -13.98 -5.05 7.04
CA THR A 192 -13.32 -4.84 5.74
C THR A 192 -14.02 -5.62 4.62
N ASP A 193 -14.59 -6.78 4.94
CA ASP A 193 -15.45 -7.51 4.00
C ASP A 193 -16.71 -6.70 3.67
N ARG A 194 -17.43 -6.30 4.70
CA ARG A 194 -18.67 -5.53 4.52
C ARG A 194 -18.48 -4.24 3.73
N ASP A 195 -17.42 -3.48 4.03
CA ASP A 195 -17.26 -2.12 3.52
C ASP A 195 -16.47 -2.05 2.21
N TYR A 196 -15.54 -2.99 1.99
CA TYR A 196 -14.65 -3.01 0.82
C TYR A 196 -14.78 -4.28 -0.04
N GLY A 197 -15.56 -5.27 0.39
CA GLY A 197 -15.72 -6.52 -0.37
C GLY A 197 -14.47 -7.42 -0.36
N VAL A 198 -13.60 -7.27 0.64
CA VAL A 198 -12.46 -8.19 0.86
C VAL A 198 -12.97 -9.43 1.58
N PRO A 199 -12.91 -10.63 0.99
CA PRO A 199 -13.54 -11.82 1.56
C PRO A 199 -13.08 -12.09 3.00
N ALA A 200 -14.02 -12.17 3.96
CA ALA A 200 -13.72 -12.54 5.32
C ALA A 200 -13.66 -14.05 5.48
N VAL A 201 -12.67 -14.54 6.21
CA VAL A 201 -12.51 -15.95 6.55
C VAL A 201 -12.09 -16.11 8.01
N GLY A 202 -12.49 -17.22 8.59
CA GLY A 202 -12.13 -17.58 9.96
C GLY A 202 -12.42 -19.05 10.21
N THR A 203 -11.81 -19.60 11.25
CA THR A 203 -12.08 -20.95 11.71
C THR A 203 -12.46 -20.89 13.18
N MET A 204 -11.64 -21.42 14.07
CA MET A 204 -11.84 -21.38 15.52
C MET A 204 -10.58 -20.91 16.24
N ALA A 205 -10.71 -20.52 17.48
CA ALA A 205 -9.59 -20.30 18.39
C ALA A 205 -9.42 -21.50 19.34
N HIS A 206 -8.28 -21.59 20.05
CA HIS A 206 -8.05 -22.63 21.06
C HIS A 206 -9.13 -22.62 22.16
N SER A 207 -9.70 -21.45 22.50
CA SER A 207 -10.79 -21.31 23.46
C SER A 207 -12.04 -22.09 23.06
N TRP A 208 -12.36 -22.22 21.76
CA TRP A 208 -13.45 -23.11 21.31
C TRP A 208 -13.20 -24.55 21.77
N VAL A 209 -11.99 -25.07 21.50
CA VAL A 209 -11.64 -26.46 21.88
C VAL A 209 -11.69 -26.63 23.39
N GLN A 210 -11.21 -25.64 24.16
CA GLN A 210 -11.15 -25.68 25.62
C GLN A 210 -12.53 -25.54 26.31
N MET A 211 -13.56 -25.07 25.60
CA MET A 211 -14.94 -24.97 26.16
C MET A 211 -15.67 -26.31 26.19
N PHE A 212 -15.17 -27.33 25.55
CA PHE A 212 -15.76 -28.66 25.52
C PHE A 212 -14.98 -29.63 26.42
N ASP A 213 -15.62 -30.69 26.83
CA ASP A 213 -15.03 -31.72 27.72
C ASP A 213 -13.86 -32.46 27.04
N SER A 214 -13.86 -32.49 25.72
CA SER A 214 -12.76 -33.08 24.92
C SER A 214 -12.57 -32.37 23.59
N GLU A 215 -11.35 -32.45 23.03
CA GLU A 215 -11.02 -31.98 21.69
C GLU A 215 -11.89 -32.63 20.60
N TYR A 216 -12.21 -33.94 20.77
CA TYR A 216 -13.11 -34.64 19.87
C TYR A 216 -14.53 -34.04 19.87
N GLU A 217 -15.14 -33.76 21.01
CA GLU A 217 -16.45 -33.12 21.09
C GLU A 217 -16.46 -31.73 20.50
N ALA A 218 -15.40 -30.95 20.71
CA ALA A 218 -15.25 -29.62 20.10
C ALA A 218 -15.21 -29.69 18.58
N PHE A 219 -14.45 -30.61 18.03
CA PHE A 219 -14.33 -30.83 16.59
C PHE A 219 -15.62 -31.36 15.97
N LYS A 220 -16.26 -32.31 16.64
CA LYS A 220 -17.55 -32.88 16.24
C LYS A 220 -18.63 -31.79 16.16
N SER A 221 -18.74 -30.96 17.19
CA SER A 221 -19.71 -29.86 17.24
C SER A 221 -19.47 -28.88 16.10
N TYR A 222 -18.21 -28.48 15.85
CA TYR A 222 -17.87 -27.57 14.75
C TYR A 222 -18.21 -28.19 13.38
N ALA A 223 -17.87 -29.45 13.16
CA ALA A 223 -18.14 -30.17 11.94
C ALA A 223 -19.64 -30.33 11.63
N GLN A 224 -20.47 -30.48 12.66
CA GLN A 224 -21.93 -30.53 12.51
C GLN A 224 -22.55 -29.20 12.10
N ILE A 225 -21.96 -28.08 12.58
CA ILE A 225 -22.45 -26.72 12.27
C ILE A 225 -21.97 -26.24 10.92
N TYR A 226 -20.69 -26.54 10.56
CA TYR A 226 -20.03 -26.04 9.36
C TYR A 226 -19.45 -27.18 8.50
N PRO A 227 -20.28 -28.11 8.00
CA PRO A 227 -19.77 -29.31 7.31
C PRO A 227 -19.04 -28.98 6.00
N ASP A 228 -19.46 -27.93 5.26
CA ASP A 228 -18.86 -27.48 4.00
C ASP A 228 -17.58 -26.68 4.17
N ASP A 229 -17.36 -26.10 5.34
CA ASP A 229 -16.22 -25.20 5.62
C ASP A 229 -15.45 -25.64 6.87
N CYS A 230 -15.41 -26.93 7.13
CA CYS A 230 -14.80 -27.49 8.33
C CYS A 230 -13.27 -27.49 8.22
N THR A 231 -12.64 -26.51 8.87
CA THR A 231 -11.18 -26.45 9.10
C THR A 231 -10.92 -26.50 10.62
N LEU A 232 -10.25 -27.55 11.09
CA LEU A 232 -10.04 -27.82 12.51
C LEU A 232 -8.67 -27.36 13.00
N LEU A 233 -8.63 -26.69 14.16
CA LEU A 233 -7.40 -26.23 14.82
C LEU A 233 -6.83 -27.36 15.67
N VAL A 234 -5.75 -28.02 15.21
CA VAL A 234 -5.29 -29.32 15.72
C VAL A 234 -4.13 -29.26 16.72
N ASP A 235 -3.74 -28.06 17.16
CA ASP A 235 -2.58 -27.89 18.04
C ASP A 235 -2.95 -27.32 19.44
N THR A 236 -4.19 -27.48 19.86
CA THR A 236 -4.59 -27.05 21.21
C THR A 236 -3.84 -27.83 22.28
N TYR A 237 -3.62 -29.12 22.10
CA TYR A 237 -2.90 -30.00 23.03
C TYR A 237 -1.67 -30.65 22.38
N ASN A 238 -1.89 -31.51 21.39
CA ASN A 238 -0.81 -32.19 20.68
C ASN A 238 -1.22 -32.54 19.25
N VAL A 239 -0.55 -31.94 18.25
CA VAL A 239 -0.88 -32.13 16.84
C VAL A 239 -0.96 -33.58 16.44
N LEU A 240 0.07 -34.39 16.76
CA LEU A 240 0.24 -35.76 16.24
C LEU A 240 -0.44 -36.84 17.10
N LYS A 241 -0.55 -36.60 18.42
CA LYS A 241 -1.10 -37.60 19.35
C LYS A 241 -2.59 -37.41 19.62
N SER A 242 -3.15 -36.22 19.40
CA SER A 242 -4.55 -35.92 19.68
C SER A 242 -5.22 -35.17 18.53
N GLY A 243 -4.70 -34.04 18.09
CA GLY A 243 -5.34 -33.17 17.11
C GLY A 243 -5.66 -33.83 15.78
N ILE A 244 -4.64 -34.34 15.06
CA ILE A 244 -4.87 -35.06 13.78
C ILE A 244 -5.68 -36.33 13.95
N PRO A 245 -5.42 -37.22 14.95
CA PRO A 245 -6.28 -38.40 15.19
C PRO A 245 -7.74 -38.05 15.44
N ASN A 246 -8.04 -37.05 16.28
CA ASN A 246 -9.41 -36.60 16.53
C ASN A 246 -10.06 -35.93 15.30
N ALA A 247 -9.29 -35.19 14.50
CA ALA A 247 -9.78 -34.63 13.24
C ALA A 247 -10.18 -35.76 12.26
N ILE A 248 -9.30 -36.75 12.03
CA ILE A 248 -9.59 -37.88 11.19
C ILE A 248 -10.83 -38.65 11.67
N LYS A 249 -10.96 -38.84 12.97
CA LYS A 249 -12.13 -39.51 13.56
C LYS A 249 -13.41 -38.71 13.26
N VAL A 250 -13.42 -37.41 13.46
CA VAL A 250 -14.58 -36.54 13.16
C VAL A 250 -14.87 -36.51 11.65
N PHE A 251 -13.87 -36.50 10.80
CA PHE A 251 -14.07 -36.56 9.35
C PHE A 251 -14.83 -37.84 8.94
N ASN A 252 -14.44 -38.97 9.48
CA ASN A 252 -15.09 -40.24 9.20
C ASN A 252 -16.47 -40.36 9.82
N GLU A 253 -16.64 -39.96 11.06
CA GLU A 253 -17.88 -40.19 11.85
C GLU A 253 -18.94 -39.12 11.62
N VAL A 254 -18.56 -37.89 11.17
CA VAL A 254 -19.46 -36.75 11.05
C VAL A 254 -19.52 -36.21 9.63
N ILE A 255 -18.39 -35.78 9.05
CA ILE A 255 -18.37 -35.06 7.76
C ILE A 255 -18.80 -35.96 6.63
N LEU A 256 -18.18 -37.14 6.51
CA LEU A 256 -18.49 -38.09 5.41
C LEU A 256 -19.93 -38.63 5.47
N PRO A 257 -20.50 -38.98 6.65
CA PRO A 257 -21.90 -39.39 6.73
C PRO A 257 -22.91 -38.28 6.37
N LEU A 258 -22.53 -36.99 6.53
CA LEU A 258 -23.33 -35.86 6.09
C LEU A 258 -23.23 -35.62 4.56
N GLY A 259 -22.41 -36.38 3.84
CA GLY A 259 -22.23 -36.22 2.39
C GLY A 259 -21.23 -35.13 2.00
N HIS A 260 -20.42 -34.64 2.93
CA HIS A 260 -19.45 -33.56 2.70
C HIS A 260 -18.00 -34.05 2.73
N ARG A 261 -17.05 -33.21 2.33
CA ARG A 261 -15.60 -33.44 2.46
C ARG A 261 -15.01 -32.41 3.41
N PRO A 262 -14.12 -32.80 4.35
CA PRO A 262 -13.46 -31.85 5.24
C PRO A 262 -12.54 -30.92 4.43
N LYS A 263 -12.50 -29.64 4.81
CA LYS A 263 -11.74 -28.60 4.09
C LYS A 263 -10.28 -28.59 4.49
N GLY A 264 -9.98 -28.63 5.80
CA GLY A 264 -8.61 -28.49 6.24
C GLY A 264 -8.35 -28.75 7.71
N VAL A 265 -7.07 -28.73 8.04
CA VAL A 265 -6.56 -28.64 9.41
C VAL A 265 -5.62 -27.45 9.52
N ARG A 266 -5.57 -26.78 10.67
CA ARG A 266 -4.72 -25.62 10.93
C ARG A 266 -3.73 -25.89 12.06
N ILE A 267 -2.46 -25.59 11.80
CA ILE A 267 -1.32 -25.70 12.70
C ILE A 267 -0.83 -24.28 13.00
N TYR A 268 -0.77 -23.90 14.27
CA TYR A 268 -0.35 -22.57 14.71
C TYR A 268 1.01 -22.57 15.41
N SER A 269 1.40 -23.68 16.06
CA SER A 269 2.56 -23.77 16.94
C SER A 269 3.45 -24.97 16.66
N GLY A 270 4.68 -24.93 17.17
CA GLY A 270 5.69 -25.96 17.02
C GLY A 270 6.51 -25.83 15.73
N ASP A 271 7.26 -26.88 15.40
CA ASP A 271 8.01 -26.96 14.12
C ASP A 271 7.05 -27.26 12.98
N ILE A 272 6.67 -26.21 12.26
CA ILE A 272 5.65 -26.27 11.19
C ILE A 272 6.12 -27.20 10.05
N ALA A 273 7.40 -27.19 9.68
CA ALA A 273 7.91 -28.05 8.61
C ALA A 273 7.81 -29.54 8.98
N TYR A 274 8.22 -29.88 10.20
CA TYR A 274 8.12 -31.24 10.71
C TYR A 274 6.66 -31.69 10.88
N LEU A 275 5.85 -30.87 11.56
CA LEU A 275 4.46 -31.20 11.89
C LEU A 275 3.60 -31.34 10.62
N SER A 276 3.75 -30.45 9.63
CA SER A 276 2.97 -30.53 8.38
C SER A 276 3.28 -31.78 7.57
N LYS A 277 4.55 -32.22 7.52
CA LYS A 277 4.93 -33.48 6.86
C LYS A 277 4.31 -34.70 7.54
N LYS A 278 4.32 -34.72 8.88
CA LYS A 278 3.70 -35.82 9.64
C LYS A 278 2.18 -35.83 9.54
N ALA A 279 1.56 -34.61 9.68
CA ALA A 279 0.12 -34.47 9.52
C ALA A 279 -0.35 -34.89 8.11
N ARG A 280 0.36 -34.51 7.07
CA ARG A 280 0.06 -34.89 5.69
C ARG A 280 0.08 -36.44 5.53
N LYS A 281 1.12 -37.06 6.04
CA LYS A 281 1.22 -38.54 6.01
C LYS A 281 0.02 -39.20 6.71
N MET A 282 -0.35 -38.75 7.90
CA MET A 282 -1.47 -39.33 8.64
C MET A 282 -2.82 -39.11 7.93
N LEU A 283 -3.02 -37.95 7.33
CA LEU A 283 -4.22 -37.64 6.54
C LEU A 283 -4.30 -38.51 5.27
N ASP A 284 -3.19 -38.68 4.56
CA ASP A 284 -3.11 -39.52 3.35
C ASP A 284 -3.42 -40.97 3.67
N GLU A 285 -2.81 -41.52 4.73
CA GLU A 285 -3.05 -42.91 5.20
C GLU A 285 -4.51 -43.15 5.61
N ALA A 286 -5.21 -42.09 6.05
CA ALA A 286 -6.63 -42.13 6.41
C ALA A 286 -7.58 -41.84 5.23
N GLY A 287 -7.09 -41.63 4.00
CA GLY A 287 -7.90 -41.37 2.81
C GLY A 287 -8.29 -39.86 2.60
N PHE A 288 -7.59 -38.95 3.24
CA PHE A 288 -7.85 -37.50 3.21
C PHE A 288 -6.73 -36.70 2.52
N ALA A 289 -6.27 -37.20 1.36
CA ALA A 289 -5.20 -36.55 0.58
C ALA A 289 -5.60 -35.16 0.05
N ASP A 290 -6.89 -34.89 -0.09
CA ASP A 290 -7.48 -33.64 -0.52
C ASP A 290 -7.61 -32.57 0.59
N VAL A 291 -7.53 -32.97 1.86
CA VAL A 291 -7.66 -32.05 3.02
C VAL A 291 -6.46 -31.12 3.08
N LYS A 292 -6.72 -29.82 3.18
CA LYS A 292 -5.71 -28.78 3.19
C LYS A 292 -5.02 -28.63 4.55
N ILE A 293 -3.74 -28.27 4.54
CA ILE A 293 -2.99 -27.94 5.76
C ILE A 293 -2.66 -26.45 5.74
N VAL A 294 -3.20 -25.72 6.71
CA VAL A 294 -3.01 -24.29 6.88
C VAL A 294 -1.97 -24.05 7.98
N ALA A 295 -0.92 -23.29 7.67
CA ALA A 295 -0.02 -22.77 8.70
C ALA A 295 -0.44 -21.36 9.11
N SER A 296 -0.47 -21.10 10.41
CA SER A 296 -0.65 -19.75 10.92
C SER A 296 0.34 -19.47 12.05
N ASN A 297 0.89 -18.30 12.13
CA ASN A 297 1.75 -17.80 13.21
C ASN A 297 2.43 -16.50 12.76
N SER A 298 3.51 -16.10 13.43
CA SER A 298 4.41 -14.98 13.10
C SER A 298 5.30 -15.32 11.88
N LEU A 299 4.66 -15.56 10.72
CA LEU A 299 5.34 -15.87 9.46
C LEU A 299 5.65 -14.57 8.69
N ASP A 300 6.72 -14.62 7.89
CA ASP A 300 7.09 -13.62 6.91
C ASP A 300 7.60 -14.28 5.63
N GLU A 301 7.98 -13.47 4.64
CA GLU A 301 8.44 -13.96 3.33
C GLU A 301 9.65 -14.88 3.42
N TYR A 302 10.54 -14.67 4.38
CA TYR A 302 11.74 -15.51 4.56
C TYR A 302 11.38 -16.86 5.18
N ILE A 303 10.57 -16.85 6.24
CA ILE A 303 10.10 -18.09 6.87
C ILE A 303 9.24 -18.91 5.91
N ILE A 304 8.37 -18.27 5.11
CA ILE A 304 7.57 -18.97 4.10
C ILE A 304 8.47 -19.67 3.09
N ARG A 305 9.48 -18.96 2.58
CA ARG A 305 10.47 -19.53 1.65
C ARG A 305 11.22 -20.71 2.27
N ASP A 306 11.68 -20.58 3.50
CA ASP A 306 12.43 -21.61 4.20
C ASP A 306 11.57 -22.86 4.48
N LEU A 307 10.32 -22.67 4.89
CA LEU A 307 9.37 -23.78 5.05
C LEU A 307 9.18 -24.58 3.75
N GLN A 308 9.08 -23.88 2.61
CA GLN A 308 8.97 -24.54 1.30
C GLN A 308 10.26 -25.28 0.93
N LEU A 309 11.44 -24.66 1.15
CA LEU A 309 12.74 -25.31 0.91
C LEU A 309 12.92 -26.59 1.76
N GLN A 310 12.41 -26.58 3.00
CA GLN A 310 12.41 -27.76 3.87
C GLN A 310 11.34 -28.80 3.47
N GLY A 311 10.56 -28.55 2.45
CA GLY A 311 9.54 -29.48 1.95
C GLY A 311 8.31 -29.57 2.85
N ALA A 312 7.97 -28.51 3.59
CA ALA A 312 6.73 -28.41 4.36
C ALA A 312 5.50 -28.68 3.47
N LYS A 313 4.55 -29.41 3.99
CA LYS A 313 3.32 -29.80 3.26
C LYS A 313 2.19 -28.86 3.66
N LEU A 314 2.21 -27.67 3.08
CA LEU A 314 1.29 -26.59 3.38
C LEU A 314 0.56 -26.14 2.11
N ASP A 315 -0.70 -25.82 2.24
CA ASP A 315 -1.57 -25.36 1.14
C ASP A 315 -1.89 -23.87 1.25
N SER A 316 -1.87 -23.29 2.46
CA SER A 316 -2.12 -21.87 2.67
C SER A 316 -1.52 -21.36 3.98
N PHE A 317 -1.49 -20.04 4.12
CA PHE A 317 -0.91 -19.36 5.28
C PHE A 317 -1.89 -18.32 5.84
N GLY A 318 -2.10 -18.33 7.17
CA GLY A 318 -2.79 -17.28 7.90
C GLY A 318 -1.77 -16.43 8.66
N ILE A 319 -1.52 -15.20 8.20
CA ILE A 319 -0.46 -14.35 8.71
C ILE A 319 -1.04 -13.13 9.43
N GLY A 320 -0.56 -12.88 10.64
CA GLY A 320 -1.05 -11.79 11.48
C GLY A 320 -0.06 -10.65 11.64
N GLU A 321 0.62 -10.64 12.79
CA GLU A 321 1.44 -9.53 13.26
C GLU A 321 2.44 -9.00 12.23
N ARG A 322 3.29 -9.87 11.67
CA ARG A 322 4.37 -9.43 10.78
C ARG A 322 3.89 -8.82 9.47
N LEU A 323 2.68 -9.16 9.05
CA LEU A 323 2.06 -8.62 7.87
C LEU A 323 1.44 -7.24 8.16
N ILE A 324 0.47 -7.19 9.10
CA ILE A 324 -0.34 -5.98 9.33
C ILE A 324 0.46 -4.81 9.90
N THR A 325 1.59 -5.08 10.57
CA THR A 325 2.48 -4.06 11.13
C THR A 325 3.72 -3.80 10.27
N SER A 326 3.90 -4.53 9.18
CA SER A 326 5.17 -4.53 8.43
C SER A 326 6.39 -4.60 9.35
N LYS A 327 6.40 -5.56 10.27
CA LYS A 327 7.26 -5.60 11.48
C LYS A 327 8.75 -5.43 11.20
N SER A 328 9.24 -5.89 10.06
CA SER A 328 10.67 -5.81 9.68
C SER A 328 11.12 -4.40 9.34
N ASP A 329 10.21 -3.61 8.71
CA ASP A 329 10.45 -2.22 8.33
C ASP A 329 9.10 -1.49 8.39
N PRO A 330 8.76 -0.86 9.54
CA PRO A 330 7.42 -0.35 9.81
C PRO A 330 7.17 1.07 9.30
N VAL A 331 8.08 1.65 8.50
CA VAL A 331 7.99 3.03 8.03
C VAL A 331 8.13 3.09 6.51
N PHE A 332 7.13 3.63 5.81
CA PHE A 332 7.21 3.85 4.36
C PHE A 332 8.10 5.03 3.98
N GLY A 333 8.11 6.09 4.82
CA GLY A 333 8.98 7.24 4.63
C GLY A 333 8.63 8.15 3.44
N GLY A 334 7.37 8.19 3.03
CA GLY A 334 6.88 9.15 2.05
C GLY A 334 7.03 10.59 2.53
N VAL A 335 7.23 11.50 1.60
CA VAL A 335 7.38 12.95 1.85
C VAL A 335 6.54 13.73 0.85
N TYR A 336 6.13 14.94 1.25
CA TYR A 336 5.38 15.89 0.42
C TYR A 336 6.16 17.20 0.34
N LYS A 337 6.49 17.66 -0.87
CA LYS A 337 7.44 18.77 -1.02
C LYS A 337 7.00 19.76 -2.10
N LEU A 338 7.13 21.06 -1.80
CA LEU A 338 6.98 22.13 -2.78
C LEU A 338 8.04 21.97 -3.88
N VAL A 339 7.58 21.89 -5.14
CA VAL A 339 8.46 21.69 -6.31
C VAL A 339 8.38 22.81 -7.34
N ALA A 340 7.30 23.59 -7.35
CA ALA A 340 7.16 24.78 -8.20
C ALA A 340 6.15 25.76 -7.63
N VAL A 341 6.26 27.02 -8.10
CA VAL A 341 5.27 28.10 -7.85
C VAL A 341 4.96 28.75 -9.19
N GLU A 342 3.69 28.97 -9.49
CA GLU A 342 3.28 29.68 -10.69
C GLU A 342 3.49 31.19 -10.51
N LYS A 343 4.07 31.81 -11.51
CA LYS A 343 4.23 33.26 -11.62
C LYS A 343 4.07 33.67 -13.08
N ASP A 344 3.16 34.57 -13.35
CA ASP A 344 2.89 35.12 -14.70
C ASP A 344 2.60 34.04 -15.75
N GLY A 345 1.95 32.92 -15.34
CA GLY A 345 1.62 31.79 -16.21
C GLY A 345 2.75 30.74 -16.38
N GLU A 346 3.91 30.99 -15.79
CA GLU A 346 5.05 30.07 -15.84
C GLU A 346 5.29 29.40 -14.49
N PHE A 347 5.77 28.14 -14.51
CA PHE A 347 6.13 27.41 -13.29
C PHE A 347 7.60 27.67 -12.94
N ILE A 348 7.82 28.42 -11.88
CA ILE A 348 9.17 28.67 -11.34
C ILE A 348 9.56 27.49 -10.44
N PRO A 349 10.58 26.71 -10.79
CA PRO A 349 10.99 25.53 -10.03
C PRO A 349 11.48 25.92 -8.63
N LYS A 350 11.18 25.05 -7.67
CA LYS A 350 11.63 25.16 -6.27
C LYS A 350 12.35 23.89 -5.87
N ILE A 351 13.47 24.06 -5.17
CA ILE A 351 14.29 22.96 -4.70
C ILE A 351 14.67 23.16 -3.24
N LYS A 352 14.57 22.10 -2.46
CA LYS A 352 15.16 22.05 -1.11
C LYS A 352 16.54 21.42 -1.25
N VAL A 353 17.57 22.17 -0.86
CA VAL A 353 18.94 21.66 -0.72
C VAL A 353 19.13 21.07 0.67
N SER A 354 19.88 20.01 0.78
CA SER A 354 20.22 19.34 2.02
C SER A 354 21.69 18.94 1.98
N GLU A 355 22.34 18.86 3.14
CA GLU A 355 23.67 18.28 3.28
C GLU A 355 23.71 16.79 2.89
N SER A 356 22.56 16.11 2.95
CA SER A 356 22.38 14.74 2.50
C SER A 356 21.87 14.75 1.04
N PRO A 357 22.69 14.33 0.06
CA PRO A 357 22.33 14.40 -1.37
C PRO A 357 21.04 13.65 -1.71
N GLU A 358 20.77 12.54 -1.03
CA GLU A 358 19.55 11.72 -1.19
C GLU A 358 18.27 12.45 -0.78
N LYS A 359 18.38 13.58 -0.04
CA LYS A 359 17.25 14.42 0.38
C LYS A 359 16.97 15.58 -0.57
N ILE A 360 17.79 15.75 -1.61
CA ILE A 360 17.57 16.78 -2.63
C ILE A 360 16.41 16.36 -3.53
N THR A 361 15.41 17.24 -3.66
CA THR A 361 14.20 16.95 -4.42
C THR A 361 14.40 17.15 -5.92
N ASN A 362 13.59 16.50 -6.75
CA ASN A 362 13.46 16.83 -8.17
C ASN A 362 12.50 18.02 -8.30
N PRO A 363 12.95 19.19 -8.79
CA PRO A 363 12.12 20.39 -8.86
C PRO A 363 11.14 20.35 -10.03
N HIS A 364 10.34 21.41 -10.14
CA HIS A 364 9.40 21.67 -11.22
C HIS A 364 8.12 20.84 -11.16
N PHE A 365 7.08 21.27 -11.89
CA PHE A 365 5.90 20.46 -12.17
C PHE A 365 6.27 19.39 -13.20
N LYS A 366 5.94 18.11 -12.92
CA LYS A 366 6.48 16.95 -13.62
C LYS A 366 5.41 15.98 -14.14
N LYS A 367 5.81 15.14 -15.08
CA LYS A 367 5.15 13.92 -15.52
C LYS A 367 6.05 12.73 -15.31
N VAL A 368 5.46 11.55 -15.28
CA VAL A 368 6.16 10.26 -15.24
C VAL A 368 5.64 9.40 -16.38
N TYR A 369 6.55 8.88 -17.18
CA TYR A 369 6.25 7.89 -18.22
C TYR A 369 6.93 6.57 -17.86
N ARG A 370 6.18 5.48 -17.79
CA ARG A 370 6.74 4.14 -17.74
C ARG A 370 6.99 3.63 -19.15
N LEU A 371 8.18 3.15 -19.38
CA LEU A 371 8.64 2.64 -20.68
C LEU A 371 8.56 1.11 -20.65
N PHE A 372 7.98 0.53 -21.71
CA PHE A 372 7.84 -0.91 -21.85
C PHE A 372 8.56 -1.37 -23.11
N ASP A 373 9.25 -2.51 -23.01
CA ASP A 373 9.86 -3.17 -24.16
C ASP A 373 8.81 -3.89 -25.04
N SER A 374 9.26 -4.48 -26.15
CA SER A 374 8.41 -5.21 -27.09
C SER A 374 7.75 -6.47 -26.49
N ASN A 375 8.21 -6.95 -25.33
CA ASN A 375 7.64 -8.06 -24.58
C ASN A 375 6.64 -7.60 -23.51
N GLY A 376 6.40 -6.30 -23.41
CA GLY A 376 5.55 -5.69 -22.39
C GLY A 376 6.18 -5.64 -21.00
N LYS A 377 7.53 -5.75 -20.91
CA LYS A 377 8.25 -5.57 -19.66
C LYS A 377 8.58 -4.10 -19.42
N ALA A 378 8.29 -3.63 -18.19
CA ALA A 378 8.65 -2.30 -17.75
C ALA A 378 10.17 -2.20 -17.60
N VAL A 379 10.80 -1.30 -18.38
CA VAL A 379 12.26 -1.16 -18.45
C VAL A 379 12.80 0.02 -17.69
N ALA A 380 12.03 1.12 -17.60
CA ALA A 380 12.40 2.31 -16.85
C ALA A 380 11.17 3.20 -16.61
N ASP A 381 11.26 4.08 -15.62
CA ASP A 381 10.38 5.23 -15.47
C ASP A 381 11.16 6.50 -15.84
N TYR A 382 10.56 7.33 -16.68
CA TYR A 382 11.14 8.56 -17.18
C TYR A 382 10.39 9.76 -16.62
N VAL A 383 11.06 10.52 -15.76
CA VAL A 383 10.50 11.71 -15.12
C VAL A 383 10.92 12.95 -15.91
N CYS A 384 9.95 13.70 -16.39
CA CYS A 384 10.19 14.87 -17.23
C CYS A 384 9.39 16.09 -16.75
N VAL A 385 9.70 17.26 -17.29
CA VAL A 385 8.94 18.48 -17.04
C VAL A 385 7.54 18.32 -17.66
N HIS A 386 6.52 18.89 -17.04
CA HIS A 386 5.10 18.72 -17.41
C HIS A 386 4.77 19.12 -18.87
N ASP A 387 5.56 20.00 -19.48
CA ASP A 387 5.40 20.44 -20.87
C ASP A 387 6.09 19.53 -21.91
N GLU A 388 6.93 18.61 -21.45
CA GLU A 388 7.52 17.55 -22.30
C GLU A 388 6.47 16.48 -22.57
N GLN A 389 6.46 15.96 -23.79
CA GLN A 389 5.54 14.90 -24.19
C GLN A 389 6.27 13.80 -24.95
N LEU A 390 6.03 12.56 -24.57
CA LEU A 390 6.44 11.39 -25.31
C LEU A 390 5.25 10.90 -26.17
N ASP A 391 5.54 10.32 -27.32
CA ASP A 391 4.52 9.62 -28.10
C ASP A 391 4.10 8.35 -27.33
N THR A 392 2.83 8.32 -26.92
CA THR A 392 2.22 7.19 -26.21
C THR A 392 1.44 6.24 -27.13
N GLN A 393 1.37 6.57 -28.43
CA GLN A 393 0.63 5.78 -29.40
C GLN A 393 1.55 4.91 -30.27
N ASN A 394 2.80 5.35 -30.48
CA ASN A 394 3.76 4.65 -31.30
C ASN A 394 5.02 4.32 -30.49
N PRO A 395 5.73 3.23 -30.85
CA PRO A 395 7.03 2.94 -30.26
C PRO A 395 8.03 4.07 -30.53
N ILE A 396 8.84 4.38 -29.52
CA ILE A 396 9.84 5.44 -29.56
C ILE A 396 11.26 4.89 -29.34
N THR A 397 12.25 5.68 -29.72
CA THR A 397 13.65 5.49 -29.33
C THR A 397 14.02 6.61 -28.37
N LEU A 398 14.48 6.26 -27.17
CA LEU A 398 14.80 7.23 -26.13
C LEU A 398 16.12 6.87 -25.45
N THR A 399 17.02 7.86 -25.32
CA THR A 399 18.22 7.71 -24.50
C THR A 399 17.92 8.15 -23.07
N ILE A 400 18.13 7.26 -22.13
CA ILE A 400 18.01 7.50 -20.69
C ILE A 400 19.39 7.46 -20.05
N PHE A 401 19.52 8.08 -18.87
CA PHE A 401 20.78 8.10 -18.12
C PHE A 401 20.52 8.18 -16.62
N ASP A 402 21.37 7.54 -15.84
CA ASP A 402 21.35 7.63 -14.38
C ASP A 402 21.60 9.09 -13.94
N PRO A 403 20.67 9.75 -13.25
CA PRO A 403 20.79 11.16 -12.89
C PRO A 403 21.95 11.47 -11.92
N LEU A 404 22.46 10.47 -11.19
CA LEU A 404 23.59 10.56 -10.28
C LEU A 404 24.92 10.14 -10.95
N ALA A 405 24.85 9.29 -11.96
CA ALA A 405 26.01 8.73 -12.67
C ALA A 405 25.83 8.88 -14.19
N THR A 406 25.85 10.11 -14.68
CA THR A 406 25.45 10.51 -16.04
C THR A 406 26.23 9.85 -17.18
N TRP A 407 27.38 9.21 -16.89
CA TRP A 407 28.08 8.36 -17.84
C TRP A 407 27.40 7.02 -18.13
N LYS A 408 26.51 6.57 -17.23
CA LYS A 408 25.68 5.39 -17.44
C LYS A 408 24.48 5.79 -18.28
N LYS A 409 24.61 5.59 -19.58
CA LYS A 409 23.56 5.88 -20.58
C LYS A 409 23.11 4.61 -21.25
N CYS A 410 21.83 4.54 -21.59
CA CYS A 410 21.27 3.46 -22.38
C CYS A 410 20.29 4.05 -23.42
N THR A 411 20.42 3.63 -24.66
CA THR A 411 19.42 3.94 -25.69
C THR A 411 18.44 2.78 -25.78
N LEU A 412 17.21 3.05 -25.41
CA LEU A 412 16.08 2.12 -25.50
C LEU A 412 15.45 2.29 -26.89
N GLU A 413 15.44 1.23 -27.66
CA GLU A 413 14.85 1.22 -29.00
C GLU A 413 13.50 0.49 -28.96
N ASN A 414 12.53 1.00 -29.71
CA ASN A 414 11.25 0.33 -29.90
C ASN A 414 10.44 0.14 -28.60
N VAL A 415 10.52 1.11 -27.68
CA VAL A 415 9.77 1.10 -26.42
C VAL A 415 8.46 1.86 -26.52
N THR A 416 7.43 1.41 -25.83
CA THR A 416 6.16 2.13 -25.69
C THR A 416 6.14 2.88 -24.37
N ALA A 417 5.57 4.08 -24.37
CA ALA A 417 5.48 4.93 -23.19
C ALA A 417 4.04 5.00 -22.67
N LYS A 418 3.83 4.86 -21.35
CA LYS A 418 2.54 5.10 -20.69
C LYS A 418 2.71 6.21 -19.66
N GLU A 419 1.86 7.27 -19.72
CA GLU A 419 1.81 8.29 -18.68
C GLU A 419 1.21 7.71 -17.40
N MET A 420 1.92 7.85 -16.28
CA MET A 420 1.57 7.17 -15.03
C MET A 420 0.65 8.00 -14.13
N LEU A 421 0.79 9.32 -14.15
CA LEU A 421 -0.01 10.23 -13.32
C LEU A 421 -1.35 10.55 -14.00
N GLN A 422 -2.42 9.96 -13.48
CA GLN A 422 -3.79 10.19 -13.95
C GLN A 422 -4.42 11.40 -13.26
N PRO A 423 -5.26 12.21 -13.96
CA PRO A 423 -5.99 13.28 -13.32
C PRO A 423 -7.06 12.72 -12.38
N ILE A 424 -6.98 13.07 -11.10
CA ILE A 424 -7.94 12.66 -10.06
C ILE A 424 -8.94 13.78 -9.78
N PHE A 425 -8.45 15.00 -9.55
CA PHE A 425 -9.29 16.19 -9.40
C PHE A 425 -8.90 17.26 -10.40
N ARG A 426 -9.90 18.01 -10.89
CA ARG A 426 -9.75 19.24 -11.66
C ARG A 426 -10.53 20.35 -10.99
N GLN A 427 -9.84 21.42 -10.57
CA GLN A 427 -10.44 22.54 -9.85
C GLN A 427 -11.33 22.06 -8.67
N GLY A 428 -10.84 21.10 -7.90
CA GLY A 428 -11.53 20.52 -6.75
C GLY A 428 -12.69 19.57 -7.08
N LYS A 429 -12.92 19.25 -8.34
CA LYS A 429 -13.94 18.27 -8.75
C LYS A 429 -13.30 16.95 -9.10
N LEU A 430 -13.83 15.87 -8.54
CA LEU A 430 -13.42 14.51 -8.87
C LEU A 430 -13.72 14.23 -10.37
N VAL A 431 -12.69 13.82 -11.11
CA VAL A 431 -12.80 13.46 -12.56
C VAL A 431 -12.37 12.02 -12.83
N TYR A 432 -11.86 11.32 -11.80
CA TYR A 432 -11.41 9.95 -11.88
C TYR A 432 -12.51 8.99 -11.40
N GLN A 433 -12.73 7.92 -12.14
CA GLN A 433 -13.62 6.85 -11.69
C GLN A 433 -12.84 5.87 -10.84
N LEU A 434 -13.15 5.81 -9.54
CA LEU A 434 -12.53 4.86 -8.62
C LEU A 434 -12.86 3.42 -9.05
N PRO A 435 -11.85 2.57 -9.24
CA PRO A 435 -12.06 1.15 -9.50
C PRO A 435 -12.49 0.43 -8.21
N ASP A 436 -13.17 -0.71 -8.34
CA ASP A 436 -13.44 -1.58 -7.20
C ASP A 436 -12.17 -2.31 -6.74
N ILE A 437 -12.24 -2.92 -5.54
CA ILE A 437 -11.08 -3.58 -4.92
C ILE A 437 -10.56 -4.77 -5.73
N GLN A 438 -11.42 -5.46 -6.50
CA GLN A 438 -11.03 -6.59 -7.35
C GLN A 438 -10.26 -6.09 -8.57
N GLN A 439 -10.69 -4.96 -9.15
CA GLN A 439 -10.00 -4.30 -10.25
C GLN A 439 -8.60 -3.82 -9.80
N ILE A 440 -8.51 -3.19 -8.62
CA ILE A 440 -7.22 -2.73 -8.05
C ILE A 440 -6.27 -3.91 -7.83
N ARG A 441 -6.76 -5.00 -7.23
CA ARG A 441 -5.98 -6.22 -7.00
C ARG A 441 -5.49 -6.84 -8.31
N SER A 442 -6.36 -6.92 -9.30
CA SER A 442 -6.02 -7.46 -10.62
C SER A 442 -4.99 -6.57 -11.34
N HIS A 443 -5.16 -5.24 -11.25
CA HIS A 443 -4.20 -4.27 -11.75
C HIS A 443 -2.83 -4.45 -11.09
N CYS A 444 -2.80 -4.56 -9.75
CA CYS A 444 -1.55 -4.78 -9.02
C CYS A 444 -0.80 -6.03 -9.54
N LYS A 445 -1.51 -7.16 -9.66
CA LYS A 445 -0.90 -8.38 -10.20
C LYS A 445 -0.35 -8.16 -11.60
N GLN A 446 -1.13 -7.59 -12.51
CA GLN A 446 -0.72 -7.33 -13.89
C GLN A 446 0.52 -6.44 -13.95
N GLN A 447 0.54 -5.35 -13.17
CA GLN A 447 1.66 -4.41 -13.16
C GLN A 447 2.93 -5.03 -12.55
N VAL A 448 2.82 -5.81 -11.49
CA VAL A 448 3.98 -6.55 -10.92
C VAL A 448 4.52 -7.59 -11.91
N ASP A 449 3.65 -8.23 -12.70
CA ASP A 449 4.05 -9.19 -13.71
C ASP A 449 4.86 -8.55 -14.88
N THR A 450 4.72 -7.23 -15.10
CA THR A 450 5.56 -6.50 -16.08
C THR A 450 7.01 -6.31 -15.62
N LEU A 451 7.28 -6.34 -14.32
CA LEU A 451 8.63 -6.14 -13.79
C LEU A 451 9.53 -7.35 -14.08
N TRP A 452 10.82 -7.10 -14.21
CA TRP A 452 11.83 -8.16 -14.34
C TRP A 452 11.91 -8.99 -13.07
N ASP A 453 12.30 -10.25 -13.20
CA ASP A 453 12.44 -11.16 -12.06
C ASP A 453 13.56 -10.69 -11.11
N GLU A 454 14.60 -10.05 -11.64
CA GLU A 454 15.69 -9.49 -10.86
C GLU A 454 15.24 -8.36 -9.94
N VAL A 455 14.30 -7.51 -10.35
CA VAL A 455 13.70 -6.45 -9.53
C VAL A 455 12.83 -7.05 -8.42
N LYS A 456 12.27 -8.23 -8.65
CA LYS A 456 11.39 -8.93 -7.72
C LYS A 456 12.11 -9.77 -6.65
N ARG A 457 13.44 -9.82 -6.63
CA ARG A 457 14.20 -10.55 -5.58
C ARG A 457 13.90 -10.00 -4.19
N PHE A 458 13.94 -10.87 -3.19
CA PHE A 458 13.80 -10.46 -1.78
C PHE A 458 15.09 -9.89 -1.21
N GLU A 459 16.21 -10.35 -1.69
CA GLU A 459 17.57 -9.97 -1.28
C GLU A 459 18.32 -9.47 -2.50
N ASN A 460 18.99 -8.33 -2.34
CA ASN A 460 19.77 -7.69 -3.38
C ASN A 460 19.03 -7.60 -4.75
N PRO A 461 17.84 -7.00 -4.79
CA PRO A 461 17.11 -6.82 -6.05
C PRO A 461 17.90 -5.93 -7.00
N HIS A 462 17.69 -6.08 -8.29
CA HIS A 462 18.19 -5.13 -9.28
C HIS A 462 17.46 -3.79 -9.09
N ASN A 463 18.20 -2.71 -9.14
CA ASN A 463 17.64 -1.36 -9.12
C ASN A 463 16.89 -1.10 -10.43
N TYR A 464 15.61 -0.78 -10.30
CA TYR A 464 14.80 -0.30 -11.41
C TYR A 464 15.22 1.13 -11.77
N TYR A 465 15.25 1.45 -13.06
CA TYR A 465 15.71 2.75 -13.53
C TYR A 465 14.58 3.80 -13.39
N VAL A 466 14.86 4.87 -12.66
CA VAL A 466 14.03 6.07 -12.57
C VAL A 466 14.91 7.24 -13.02
N ASP A 467 14.80 7.58 -14.28
CA ASP A 467 15.70 8.52 -14.93
C ASP A 467 15.01 9.86 -15.24
N LEU A 468 15.78 10.92 -15.26
CA LEU A 468 15.27 12.26 -15.53
C LEU A 468 15.44 12.61 -17.02
N SER A 469 14.51 13.43 -17.55
CA SER A 469 14.75 14.09 -18.83
C SER A 469 15.97 15.01 -18.73
N GLN A 470 16.65 15.24 -19.85
CA GLN A 470 17.78 16.17 -19.90
C GLN A 470 17.35 17.56 -19.40
N LYS A 471 16.18 18.04 -19.83
CA LYS A 471 15.63 19.34 -19.40
C LYS A 471 15.43 19.41 -17.88
N LEU A 472 14.85 18.38 -17.28
CA LEU A 472 14.62 18.35 -15.83
C LEU A 472 15.95 18.25 -15.06
N TRP A 473 16.90 17.45 -15.56
CA TRP A 473 18.23 17.32 -14.99
C TRP A 473 19.01 18.65 -15.03
N ASP A 474 18.97 19.36 -16.16
CA ASP A 474 19.61 20.68 -16.32
C ASP A 474 19.00 21.69 -15.33
N ILE A 475 17.68 21.82 -15.28
CA ILE A 475 16.97 22.70 -14.31
C ILE A 475 17.42 22.40 -12.87
N LYS A 476 17.50 21.13 -12.49
CA LYS A 476 17.92 20.74 -11.14
C LYS A 476 19.34 21.18 -10.84
N ASN A 477 20.27 20.96 -11.77
CA ASN A 477 21.68 21.30 -11.56
C ASN A 477 21.94 22.81 -11.62
N ASP A 478 21.24 23.55 -12.46
CA ASP A 478 21.30 25.01 -12.51
C ASP A 478 20.84 25.63 -11.19
N LEU A 479 19.76 25.11 -10.61
CA LEU A 479 19.29 25.55 -9.29
C LEU A 479 20.32 25.26 -8.18
N LEU A 480 20.95 24.10 -8.21
CA LEU A 480 21.99 23.73 -7.24
C LEU A 480 23.24 24.63 -7.40
N ALA A 481 23.68 24.90 -8.63
CA ALA A 481 24.82 25.77 -8.91
C ALA A 481 24.54 27.22 -8.49
N GLY A 482 23.34 27.74 -8.78
CA GLY A 482 22.94 29.10 -8.41
C GLY A 482 22.91 29.31 -6.90
N LEU A 483 22.44 28.32 -6.13
CA LEU A 483 22.42 28.40 -4.65
C LEU A 483 23.84 28.36 -4.05
N GLN A 484 24.78 27.64 -4.62
CA GLN A 484 26.19 27.64 -4.18
C GLN A 484 26.86 29.02 -4.36
N GLN A 485 26.50 29.75 -5.40
CA GLN A 485 27.01 31.12 -5.65
C GLN A 485 26.46 32.16 -4.65
N HIS A 486 25.29 31.93 -4.07
CA HIS A 486 24.69 32.81 -3.07
C HIS A 486 25.16 32.52 -1.62
N LEU A 487 25.78 31.38 -1.38
CA LEU A 487 26.28 30.95 -0.06
C LEU A 487 27.78 31.24 0.11
N ASN A 488 28.49 31.57 -0.95
CA ASN A 488 29.88 32.04 -0.95
C ASN A 488 29.93 33.57 -1.12
#